data_73e700237f6563121d61f6ea2916fe02
#
_entry.id   73e700237f6563121d61f6ea2916fe02
#
_cell.length_a   1.000
_cell.length_b   1.000
_cell.length_c   1.000
_cell.angle_alpha   90.00
_cell.angle_beta   90.00
_cell.angle_gamma   90.00
#
_symmetry.space_group_name_H-M   'P 1'
#
loop_
_entity.id
_entity.type
_entity.pdbx_description
1 polymer ?
#
loop_
_entity_poly.entity_id
_entity_poly.type
_entity_poly.pdbx_seq_one_letter_code
_entity_poly.pdbx_strand_id
1 'polypeptide(L)'
;LAYLIDATAAPVCIIAPVSSWAAAVTSSVPEGSGINGFTMFLRTIPYNYYALLTIVMSLFLIFTGTDFGSMKLNEDNARNGDLFTTADRPYGNDVDDGTDIRGHVADLIAPVLVLIVACIFGMIYTGGFFEGVDFVTAFADCNASAGLVLGSSIALLFTFVFYRVRNVMTFQDFAACIPEGFKA
;
A
#
# COMPACT_ATOMS: atom_id res chain seq x y z
N LEU A 1 -17.45 1.86 0.31
CA LEU A 1 -16.05 2.26 0.57
C LEU A 1 -15.17 1.04 0.87
N ALA A 2 -15.56 0.16 1.80
CA ALA A 2 -14.78 -1.04 2.16
C ALA A 2 -14.45 -1.92 0.95
N TYR A 3 -15.44 -2.19 0.09
CA TYR A 3 -15.22 -2.93 -1.16
C TYR A 3 -14.17 -2.26 -2.06
N LEU A 4 -14.21 -0.94 -2.22
CA LEU A 4 -13.26 -0.23 -3.07
C LEU A 4 -11.83 -0.33 -2.53
N ILE A 5 -11.66 -0.22 -1.21
CA ILE A 5 -10.34 -0.35 -0.56
C ILE A 5 -9.79 -1.76 -0.77
N ASP A 6 -10.58 -2.79 -0.51
CA ASP A 6 -10.19 -4.19 -0.67
C ASP A 6 -9.93 -4.53 -2.14
N ALA A 7 -10.85 -4.20 -3.03
CA ALA A 7 -10.76 -4.53 -4.45
C ALA A 7 -9.60 -3.82 -5.18
N THR A 8 -9.16 -2.64 -4.74
CA THR A 8 -8.07 -1.90 -5.39
C THR A 8 -6.69 -2.25 -4.85
N ALA A 9 -6.58 -2.88 -3.68
CA ALA A 9 -5.30 -3.19 -3.04
C ALA A 9 -4.39 -4.03 -3.95
N ALA A 10 -4.86 -5.19 -4.42
CA ALA A 10 -4.08 -6.07 -5.28
C ALA A 10 -3.81 -5.48 -6.68
N PRO A 11 -4.81 -4.96 -7.41
CA PRO A 11 -4.59 -4.36 -8.72
C PRO A 11 -3.58 -3.22 -8.74
N VAL A 12 -3.62 -2.34 -7.73
CA VAL A 12 -2.65 -1.24 -7.62
C VAL A 12 -1.25 -1.77 -7.37
N CYS A 13 -1.09 -2.75 -6.48
CA CYS A 13 0.21 -3.38 -6.22
C CYS A 13 0.79 -4.11 -7.44
N ILE A 14 -0.06 -4.73 -8.25
CA ILE A 14 0.38 -5.44 -9.47
C ILE A 14 0.84 -4.46 -10.56
N ILE A 15 0.26 -3.27 -10.63
CA ILE A 15 0.64 -2.25 -11.62
C ILE A 15 1.79 -1.38 -11.12
N ALA A 16 1.89 -1.18 -9.80
CA ALA A 16 2.93 -0.34 -9.22
C ALA A 16 4.31 -1.00 -9.31
N PRO A 17 5.30 -0.36 -9.95
CA PRO A 17 6.65 -0.92 -10.07
C PRO A 17 7.42 -0.93 -8.74
N VAL A 18 6.89 -0.28 -7.72
CA VAL A 18 7.43 -0.25 -6.35
C VAL A 18 6.56 -1.13 -5.46
N SER A 19 6.61 -2.44 -5.65
CA SER A 19 5.80 -3.38 -4.90
C SER A 19 6.50 -4.72 -4.72
N SER A 20 6.06 -5.50 -3.74
CA SER A 20 6.53 -6.88 -3.54
C SER A 20 6.25 -7.78 -4.75
N TRP A 21 5.20 -7.50 -5.53
CA TRP A 21 4.91 -8.21 -6.77
C TRP A 21 5.95 -7.96 -7.86
N ALA A 22 6.40 -6.71 -8.01
CA ALA A 22 7.50 -6.39 -8.92
C ALA A 22 8.77 -7.15 -8.52
N ALA A 23 9.09 -7.17 -7.22
CA ALA A 23 10.22 -7.93 -6.70
C ALA A 23 10.09 -9.44 -6.95
N ALA A 24 8.91 -10.02 -6.72
CA ALA A 24 8.66 -11.44 -6.94
C ALA A 24 8.77 -11.83 -8.42
N VAL A 25 8.23 -11.03 -9.34
CA VAL A 25 8.35 -11.28 -10.78
C VAL A 25 9.79 -11.16 -11.23
N THR A 26 10.51 -10.14 -10.78
CA THR A 26 11.92 -9.94 -11.11
C THR A 26 12.80 -11.11 -10.65
N SER A 27 12.58 -11.59 -9.42
CA SER A 27 13.33 -12.71 -8.87
C SER A 27 13.00 -14.07 -9.51
N SER A 28 11.89 -14.17 -10.22
CA SER A 28 11.47 -15.40 -10.92
C SER A 28 12.11 -15.55 -12.31
N VAL A 29 12.80 -14.52 -12.81
CA VAL A 29 13.51 -14.59 -14.09
C VAL A 29 14.81 -15.37 -13.91
N PRO A 30 15.07 -16.45 -14.71
CA PRO A 30 16.28 -17.24 -14.56
C PRO A 30 17.54 -16.42 -14.86
N GLU A 31 18.55 -16.61 -14.03
CA GLU A 31 19.88 -16.02 -14.29
C GLU A 31 20.43 -16.49 -15.64
N GLY A 32 21.00 -15.58 -16.41
CA GLY A 32 21.56 -15.89 -17.73
C GLY A 32 20.55 -15.92 -18.88
N SER A 33 19.26 -15.66 -18.64
CA SER A 33 18.24 -15.58 -19.70
C SER A 33 18.38 -14.37 -20.63
N GLY A 34 19.21 -13.38 -20.25
CA GLY A 34 19.34 -12.12 -20.97
C GLY A 34 18.10 -11.22 -20.88
N ILE A 35 17.13 -11.59 -20.06
CA ILE A 35 15.88 -10.85 -19.84
C ILE A 35 16.03 -10.05 -18.55
N ASN A 36 15.87 -8.73 -18.64
CA ASN A 36 15.77 -7.91 -17.44
C ASN A 36 14.37 -8.10 -16.80
N GLY A 37 14.34 -8.56 -15.56
CA GLY A 37 13.11 -8.91 -14.86
C GLY A 37 12.18 -7.71 -14.65
N PHE A 38 12.73 -6.53 -14.39
CA PHE A 38 11.94 -5.31 -14.25
C PHE A 38 11.28 -4.91 -15.57
N THR A 39 12.04 -4.97 -16.68
CA THR A 39 11.48 -4.72 -18.02
C THR A 39 10.39 -5.74 -18.37
N MET A 40 10.58 -7.00 -17.99
CA MET A 40 9.55 -8.02 -18.15
C MET A 40 8.30 -7.69 -17.35
N PHE A 41 8.46 -7.30 -16.08
CA PHE A 41 7.34 -6.85 -15.25
C PHE A 41 6.55 -5.72 -15.90
N LEU A 42 7.22 -4.65 -16.35
CA LEU A 42 6.55 -3.52 -17.02
C LEU A 42 5.79 -3.94 -18.28
N ARG A 43 6.35 -4.87 -19.06
CA ARG A 43 5.71 -5.38 -20.27
C ARG A 43 4.48 -6.26 -19.98
N THR A 44 4.37 -6.87 -18.81
CA THR A 44 3.23 -7.70 -18.43
C THR A 44 2.04 -6.88 -17.92
N ILE A 45 2.24 -5.62 -17.47
CA ILE A 45 1.18 -4.76 -16.95
C ILE A 45 -0.04 -4.68 -17.89
N PRO A 46 0.11 -4.34 -19.19
CA PRO A 46 -1.04 -4.22 -20.10
C PRO A 46 -1.76 -5.54 -20.39
N TYR A 47 -1.16 -6.68 -20.07
CA TYR A 47 -1.77 -8.00 -20.21
C TYR A 47 -2.41 -8.51 -18.93
N ASN A 48 -2.29 -7.78 -17.83
CA ASN A 48 -2.95 -8.12 -16.58
C ASN A 48 -4.40 -7.60 -16.59
N TYR A 49 -5.27 -8.33 -17.29
CA TYR A 49 -6.68 -7.96 -17.45
C TYR A 49 -7.42 -7.88 -16.11
N TYR A 50 -7.04 -8.70 -15.12
CA TYR A 50 -7.64 -8.61 -13.79
C TYR A 50 -7.44 -7.23 -13.18
N ALA A 51 -6.21 -6.76 -13.13
CA ALA A 51 -5.89 -5.47 -12.54
C ALA A 51 -6.58 -4.31 -13.29
N LEU A 52 -6.51 -4.33 -14.63
CA LEU A 52 -7.11 -3.29 -15.45
C LEU A 52 -8.64 -3.25 -15.33
N LEU A 53 -9.30 -4.41 -15.42
CA LEU A 53 -10.75 -4.50 -15.32
C LEU A 53 -11.26 -4.16 -13.93
N THR A 54 -10.53 -4.54 -12.86
CA THR A 54 -10.91 -4.18 -11.49
C THR A 54 -10.81 -2.67 -11.27
N ILE A 55 -9.78 -2.01 -11.79
CA ILE A 55 -9.66 -0.55 -11.71
C ILE A 55 -10.81 0.12 -12.49
N VAL A 56 -11.09 -0.33 -13.71
CA VAL A 56 -12.20 0.20 -14.51
C VAL A 56 -13.53 0.01 -13.78
N MET A 57 -13.77 -1.17 -13.20
CA MET A 57 -14.97 -1.45 -12.42
C MET A 57 -15.07 -0.55 -11.18
N SER A 58 -13.98 -0.35 -10.46
CA SER A 58 -13.93 0.53 -9.29
C SER A 58 -14.26 1.98 -9.67
N LEU A 59 -13.67 2.48 -10.75
CA LEU A 59 -14.00 3.81 -11.29
C LEU A 59 -15.46 3.91 -11.72
N PHE A 60 -15.99 2.89 -12.39
CA PHE A 60 -17.40 2.83 -12.78
C PHE A 60 -18.32 2.94 -11.56
N LEU A 61 -18.06 2.18 -10.50
CA LEU A 61 -18.85 2.24 -9.26
C LEU A 61 -18.78 3.62 -8.59
N ILE A 62 -17.59 4.24 -8.57
CA ILE A 62 -17.41 5.58 -8.00
C ILE A 62 -18.21 6.63 -8.78
N PHE A 63 -18.11 6.60 -10.12
CA PHE A 63 -18.76 7.62 -10.96
C PHE A 63 -20.29 7.44 -11.05
N THR A 64 -20.76 6.19 -11.03
CA THR A 64 -22.20 5.92 -11.15
C THR A 64 -22.93 5.91 -9.81
N GLY A 65 -22.18 5.71 -8.69
CA GLY A 65 -22.77 5.54 -7.35
C GLY A 65 -23.70 4.34 -7.27
N THR A 66 -23.50 3.32 -8.12
CA THR A 66 -24.36 2.13 -8.16
C THR A 66 -23.82 1.04 -7.29
N ASP A 67 -24.64 0.56 -6.36
CA ASP A 67 -24.34 -0.59 -5.54
C ASP A 67 -25.23 -1.77 -5.96
N PHE A 68 -24.71 -2.99 -5.91
CA PHE A 68 -25.45 -4.20 -6.29
C PHE A 68 -25.21 -5.35 -5.30
N GLY A 69 -26.16 -6.29 -5.25
CA GLY A 69 -26.07 -7.49 -4.43
C GLY A 69 -25.88 -7.18 -2.94
N SER A 70 -24.99 -7.90 -2.29
CA SER A 70 -24.66 -7.72 -0.86
C SER A 70 -24.05 -6.36 -0.55
N MET A 71 -23.36 -5.75 -1.51
CA MET A 71 -22.77 -4.42 -1.35
C MET A 71 -23.85 -3.35 -1.11
N LYS A 72 -24.97 -3.41 -1.87
CA LYS A 72 -26.11 -2.52 -1.68
C LYS A 72 -26.75 -2.68 -0.30
N LEU A 73 -26.91 -3.94 0.16
CA LEU A 73 -27.47 -4.21 1.49
C LEU A 73 -26.59 -3.60 2.59
N ASN A 74 -25.28 -3.78 2.50
CA ASN A 74 -24.33 -3.21 3.46
C ASN A 74 -24.32 -1.68 3.44
N GLU A 75 -24.40 -1.07 2.25
CA GLU A 75 -24.43 0.38 2.09
C GLU A 75 -25.74 0.96 2.69
N ASP A 76 -26.88 0.33 2.40
CA ASP A 76 -28.18 0.77 2.95
C ASP A 76 -28.22 0.65 4.49
N ASN A 77 -27.64 -0.42 5.05
CA ASN A 77 -27.52 -0.59 6.49
C ASN A 77 -26.56 0.44 7.11
N ALA A 78 -25.43 0.69 6.48
CA ALA A 78 -24.48 1.70 6.93
C ALA A 78 -25.06 3.11 6.94
N ARG A 79 -25.90 3.46 5.96
CA ARG A 79 -26.65 4.73 5.93
C ARG A 79 -27.64 4.84 7.09
N ASN A 80 -28.16 3.72 7.59
CA ASN A 80 -29.04 3.65 8.74
C ASN A 80 -28.29 3.53 10.08
N GLY A 81 -26.95 3.60 10.06
CA GLY A 81 -26.10 3.57 11.24
C GLY A 81 -25.63 2.16 11.65
N ASP A 82 -26.00 1.11 10.92
CA ASP A 82 -25.50 -0.25 11.15
C ASP A 82 -24.34 -0.57 10.19
N LEU A 83 -23.10 -0.44 10.69
CA LEU A 83 -21.89 -0.67 9.91
C LEU A 83 -21.56 -2.15 9.69
N PHE A 84 -22.17 -3.06 10.46
CA PHE A 84 -21.77 -4.47 10.46
C PHE A 84 -22.74 -5.40 9.73
N THR A 85 -24.01 -5.01 9.56
CA THR A 85 -25.08 -5.79 8.87
C THR A 85 -25.37 -7.15 9.51
N THR A 86 -24.42 -7.77 10.21
CA THR A 86 -24.54 -9.07 10.89
C THR A 86 -24.59 -8.90 12.40
N ALA A 87 -25.19 -9.87 13.10
CA ALA A 87 -25.26 -9.86 14.57
C ALA A 87 -23.87 -10.03 15.20
N ASP A 88 -22.96 -10.68 14.50
CA ASP A 88 -21.57 -10.82 14.89
C ASP A 88 -20.82 -9.52 14.54
N ARG A 89 -20.39 -8.81 15.57
CA ARG A 89 -19.71 -7.50 15.46
C ARG A 89 -18.23 -7.65 15.85
N PRO A 90 -17.39 -8.18 14.96
CA PRO A 90 -16.02 -8.56 15.31
C PRO A 90 -15.14 -7.40 15.83
N TYR A 91 -15.50 -6.15 15.49
CA TYR A 91 -14.79 -4.94 15.92
C TYR A 91 -15.67 -3.99 16.73
N GLY A 92 -16.83 -4.47 17.20
CA GLY A 92 -17.82 -3.62 17.87
C GLY A 92 -17.37 -3.06 19.22
N ASN A 93 -16.36 -3.67 19.84
CA ASN A 93 -15.78 -3.22 21.10
C ASN A 93 -14.55 -2.30 20.91
N ASP A 94 -13.98 -2.27 19.71
CA ASP A 94 -12.77 -1.50 19.42
C ASP A 94 -13.08 -0.05 18.98
N VAL A 95 -14.37 0.23 18.69
CA VAL A 95 -14.81 1.54 18.16
C VAL A 95 -14.86 2.62 19.25
N ASP A 96 -14.80 2.24 20.53
CA ASP A 96 -15.04 3.16 21.66
C ASP A 96 -13.77 3.53 22.46
N ASP A 97 -12.60 3.01 22.11
CA ASP A 97 -11.33 3.43 22.70
C ASP A 97 -10.83 4.73 22.07
N GLY A 98 -11.52 5.83 22.46
CA GLY A 98 -10.98 7.18 22.44
C GLY A 98 -10.10 7.56 21.27
N THR A 99 -10.58 7.39 20.02
CA THR A 99 -9.91 7.99 18.86
C THR A 99 -9.82 9.49 19.08
N ASP A 100 -8.65 9.91 19.49
CA ASP A 100 -8.34 11.32 19.75
C ASP A 100 -8.59 12.08 18.44
N ILE A 101 -9.56 12.98 18.45
CA ILE A 101 -10.06 13.77 17.30
C ILE A 101 -8.97 14.72 16.75
N ARG A 102 -7.72 14.59 17.17
CA ARG A 102 -6.58 15.43 16.78
C ARG A 102 -5.91 15.05 15.46
N GLY A 103 -6.36 13.96 14.83
CA GLY A 103 -5.81 13.49 13.56
C GLY A 103 -6.16 14.43 12.40
N HIS A 104 -5.16 14.79 11.60
CA HIS A 104 -5.34 15.51 10.34
C HIS A 104 -5.09 14.58 9.15
N VAL A 105 -5.69 14.86 8.02
CA VAL A 105 -5.43 14.13 6.76
C VAL A 105 -3.94 14.08 6.43
N ALA A 106 -3.18 15.11 6.81
CA ALA A 106 -1.72 15.14 6.64
C ALA A 106 -1.00 14.02 7.42
N ASP A 107 -1.58 13.54 8.53
CA ASP A 107 -0.98 12.47 9.34
C ASP A 107 -1.03 11.11 8.63
N LEU A 108 -1.95 10.95 7.70
CA LEU A 108 -2.01 9.79 6.81
C LEU A 108 -1.15 9.99 5.55
N ILE A 109 -1.28 11.14 4.90
CA ILE A 109 -0.66 11.38 3.60
C ILE A 109 0.87 11.50 3.71
N ALA A 110 1.40 12.21 4.71
CA ALA A 110 2.83 12.45 4.82
C ALA A 110 3.64 11.15 5.00
N PRO A 111 3.30 10.23 5.91
CA PRO A 111 3.98 8.93 6.01
C PRO A 111 3.95 8.11 4.72
N VAL A 112 2.81 8.08 4.02
CA VAL A 112 2.65 7.34 2.77
C VAL A 112 3.54 7.93 1.67
N LEU A 113 3.58 9.24 1.52
CA LEU A 113 4.46 9.90 0.56
C LEU A 113 5.93 9.62 0.87
N VAL A 114 6.32 9.73 2.13
CA VAL A 114 7.71 9.44 2.55
C VAL A 114 8.04 7.98 2.31
N LEU A 115 7.12 7.05 2.57
CA LEU A 115 7.31 5.63 2.28
C LEU A 115 7.61 5.40 0.79
N ILE A 116 6.78 5.96 -0.10
CA ILE A 116 6.96 5.81 -1.56
C ILE A 116 8.32 6.37 -1.98
N VAL A 117 8.64 7.59 -1.57
CA VAL A 117 9.90 8.24 -1.91
C VAL A 117 11.10 7.44 -1.36
N ALA A 118 11.05 7.03 -0.08
CA ALA A 118 12.12 6.27 0.54
C ALA A 118 12.33 4.89 -0.12
N CYS A 119 11.24 4.20 -0.52
CA CYS A 119 11.34 2.94 -1.26
C CYS A 119 11.98 3.14 -2.65
N ILE A 120 11.60 4.18 -3.38
CA ILE A 120 12.23 4.52 -4.67
C ILE A 120 13.73 4.78 -4.47
N PHE A 121 14.09 5.59 -3.47
CA PHE A 121 15.50 5.84 -3.13
C PHE A 121 16.24 4.56 -2.73
N GLY A 122 15.63 3.70 -1.93
CA GLY A 122 16.20 2.40 -1.55
C GLY A 122 16.47 1.51 -2.77
N MET A 123 15.55 1.48 -3.73
CA MET A 123 15.71 0.70 -4.96
C MET A 123 16.84 1.24 -5.83
N ILE A 124 16.89 2.54 -6.12
CA ILE A 124 17.97 3.13 -6.92
C ILE A 124 19.34 3.05 -6.22
N TYR A 125 19.35 3.11 -4.87
CA TYR A 125 20.57 2.91 -4.11
C TYR A 125 21.13 1.50 -4.28
N THR A 126 20.28 0.48 -4.16
CA THR A 126 20.70 -0.93 -4.33
C THR A 126 21.03 -1.27 -5.79
N GLY A 127 20.57 -0.47 -6.74
CA GLY A 127 20.88 -0.61 -8.18
C GLY A 127 22.15 0.11 -8.65
N GLY A 128 22.93 0.71 -7.73
CA GLY A 128 24.22 1.32 -8.08
C GLY A 128 24.11 2.72 -8.71
N PHE A 129 23.01 3.42 -8.55
CA PHE A 129 22.86 4.78 -9.10
C PHE A 129 23.97 5.73 -8.63
N PHE A 130 24.39 5.63 -7.38
CA PHE A 130 25.47 6.46 -6.82
C PHE A 130 26.88 6.03 -7.29
N GLU A 131 26.98 4.89 -7.97
CA GLU A 131 28.19 4.39 -8.61
C GLU A 131 28.31 4.82 -10.08
N GLY A 132 27.35 5.64 -10.54
CA GLY A 132 27.34 6.20 -11.91
C GLY A 132 26.50 5.43 -12.92
N VAL A 133 25.67 4.50 -12.46
CA VAL A 133 24.69 3.80 -13.31
C VAL A 133 23.52 4.73 -13.62
N ASP A 134 23.01 4.70 -14.85
CA ASP A 134 21.83 5.46 -15.26
C ASP A 134 20.60 5.08 -14.41
N PHE A 135 19.72 6.07 -14.16
CA PHE A 135 18.54 5.91 -13.30
C PHE A 135 17.65 4.73 -13.70
N VAL A 136 17.39 4.58 -15.01
CA VAL A 136 16.51 3.51 -15.52
C VAL A 136 17.17 2.14 -15.30
N THR A 137 18.47 2.04 -15.57
CA THR A 137 19.24 0.81 -15.38
C THR A 137 19.37 0.47 -13.89
N ALA A 138 19.69 1.46 -13.05
CA ALA A 138 19.77 1.28 -11.61
C ALA A 138 18.44 0.78 -11.03
N PHE A 139 17.32 1.34 -11.49
CA PHE A 139 15.99 0.90 -11.05
C PHE A 139 15.64 -0.50 -11.58
N ALA A 140 16.06 -0.84 -12.81
CA ALA A 140 15.81 -2.14 -13.42
C ALA A 140 16.62 -3.28 -12.78
N ASP A 141 17.87 -3.02 -12.39
CA ASP A 141 18.79 -4.01 -11.85
C ASP A 141 18.86 -3.97 -10.30
N CYS A 142 17.97 -3.20 -9.65
CA CYS A 142 17.96 -3.05 -8.22
C CYS A 142 17.61 -4.36 -7.49
N ASN A 143 18.14 -4.50 -6.28
CA ASN A 143 17.62 -5.48 -5.32
C ASN A 143 16.35 -4.92 -4.67
N ALA A 144 15.18 -5.18 -5.31
CA ALA A 144 13.91 -4.62 -4.88
C ALA A 144 13.57 -4.98 -3.43
N SER A 145 13.85 -6.21 -2.99
CA SER A 145 13.59 -6.65 -1.61
C SER A 145 14.40 -5.85 -0.59
N ALA A 146 15.71 -5.69 -0.84
CA ALA A 146 16.57 -4.89 0.04
C ALA A 146 16.19 -3.40 0.00
N GLY A 147 15.87 -2.87 -1.18
CA GLY A 147 15.42 -1.49 -1.36
C GLY A 147 14.13 -1.18 -0.60
N LEU A 148 13.15 -2.09 -0.65
CA LEU A 148 11.89 -1.95 0.09
C LEU A 148 12.10 -2.02 1.62
N VAL A 149 12.96 -2.91 2.10
CA VAL A 149 13.29 -2.99 3.55
C VAL A 149 13.96 -1.71 4.03
N LEU A 150 14.94 -1.19 3.29
CA LEU A 150 15.59 0.08 3.62
C LEU A 150 14.59 1.24 3.61
N GLY A 151 13.80 1.36 2.54
CA GLY A 151 12.80 2.41 2.39
C GLY A 151 11.73 2.38 3.47
N SER A 152 11.18 1.22 3.79
CA SER A 152 10.18 1.06 4.84
C SER A 152 10.74 1.36 6.24
N SER A 153 12.00 0.98 6.51
CA SER A 153 12.66 1.30 7.78
C SER A 153 12.83 2.81 7.97
N ILE A 154 13.26 3.51 6.92
CA ILE A 154 13.39 4.99 6.93
C ILE A 154 12.01 5.63 7.12
N ALA A 155 10.99 5.16 6.42
CA ALA A 155 9.63 5.67 6.53
C ALA A 155 9.04 5.45 7.93
N LEU A 156 9.32 4.30 8.55
CA LEU A 156 8.89 4.00 9.92
C LEU A 156 9.52 4.98 10.93
N LEU A 157 10.82 5.22 10.81
CA LEU A 157 11.53 6.19 11.66
C LEU A 157 10.98 7.62 11.46
N PHE A 158 10.76 8.01 10.20
CA PHE A 158 10.14 9.29 9.89
C PHE A 158 8.76 9.41 10.52
N THR A 159 7.90 8.41 10.37
CA THR A 159 6.55 8.38 10.91
C THR A 159 6.56 8.53 12.43
N PHE A 160 7.46 7.81 13.10
CA PHE A 160 7.64 7.94 14.54
C PHE A 160 7.99 9.38 14.96
N VAL A 161 9.01 9.97 14.33
CA VAL A 161 9.44 11.35 14.63
C VAL A 161 8.32 12.35 14.30
N PHE A 162 7.67 12.18 13.16
CA PHE A 162 6.59 13.05 12.69
C PHE A 162 5.40 13.06 13.68
N TYR A 163 4.94 11.89 14.10
CA TYR A 163 3.83 11.78 15.06
C TYR A 163 4.23 12.28 16.45
N ARG A 164 5.49 12.11 16.83
CA ARG A 164 6.00 12.61 18.11
C ARG A 164 6.07 14.14 18.14
N VAL A 165 6.54 14.76 17.05
CA VAL A 165 6.60 16.23 16.92
C VAL A 165 5.20 16.85 16.90
N ARG A 166 4.25 16.19 16.26
CA ARG A 166 2.87 16.64 16.20
C ARG A 166 2.04 16.30 17.45
N ASN A 167 2.60 15.59 18.40
CA ASN A 167 1.92 15.10 19.60
C ASN A 167 0.63 14.29 19.28
N VAL A 168 0.63 13.55 18.17
CA VAL A 168 -0.49 12.67 17.77
C VAL A 168 -0.46 11.39 18.60
N MET A 169 0.74 10.84 18.86
CA MET A 169 0.94 9.58 19.59
C MET A 169 2.06 9.69 20.60
N THR A 170 1.92 8.94 21.69
CA THR A 170 3.02 8.72 22.64
C THR A 170 3.96 7.61 22.13
N PHE A 171 5.16 7.52 22.72
CA PHE A 171 6.07 6.41 22.41
C PHE A 171 5.46 5.04 22.73
N GLN A 172 4.70 4.95 23.82
CA GLN A 172 4.06 3.69 24.22
C GLN A 172 3.00 3.24 23.21
N ASP A 173 2.18 4.18 22.72
CA ASP A 173 1.15 3.90 21.72
C ASP A 173 1.79 3.44 20.41
N PHE A 174 2.84 4.13 19.95
CA PHE A 174 3.58 3.75 18.75
C PHE A 174 4.21 2.36 18.87
N ALA A 175 4.84 2.07 20.03
CA ALA A 175 5.44 0.76 20.28
C ALA A 175 4.39 -0.36 20.35
N ALA A 176 3.18 -0.07 20.84
CA ALA A 176 2.07 -1.01 20.85
C ALA A 176 1.50 -1.31 19.47
N CYS A 177 1.53 -0.34 18.55
CA CYS A 177 1.07 -0.54 17.17
C CYS A 177 1.94 -1.52 16.37
N ILE A 178 3.24 -1.65 16.69
CA ILE A 178 4.16 -2.53 15.95
C ILE A 178 3.74 -4.00 16.07
N PRO A 179 3.54 -4.59 17.27
CA PRO A 179 3.05 -5.96 17.41
C PRO A 179 1.68 -6.18 16.79
N GLU A 180 0.79 -5.20 16.88
CA GLU A 180 -0.54 -5.31 16.26
C GLU A 180 -0.45 -5.34 14.73
N GLY A 181 0.42 -4.55 14.13
CA GLY A 181 0.69 -4.60 12.70
C GLY A 181 1.31 -5.94 12.24
N PHE A 182 2.02 -6.66 13.11
CA PHE A 182 2.53 -8.00 12.81
C PHE A 182 1.46 -9.11 12.94
N LYS A 183 0.39 -8.86 13.68
CA LYS A 183 -0.71 -9.82 13.83
C LYS A 183 -1.73 -9.74 12.70
N ALA A 184 -1.85 -8.57 12.06
CA ALA A 184 -2.73 -8.32 10.92
C ALA A 184 -2.21 -8.98 9.64
#